data_65e9d6bcbc334405eb43e53f7b98f875
#
_entry.id   65e9d6bcbc334405eb43e53f7b98f875
#
_cell.length_a   1.000
_cell.length_b   1.000
_cell.length_c   1.000
_cell.angle_alpha   90.00
_cell.angle_beta   90.00
_cell.angle_gamma   90.00
#
_symmetry.space_group_name_H-M   'P 1'
#
loop_
_entity.id
_entity.type
_entity.pdbx_description
1 polymer ?
#
loop_
_entity_poly.entity_id
_entity_poly.type
_entity_poly.pdbx_seq_one_letter_code
_entity_poly.pdbx_strand_id
1 'polypeptide(L)'
;NVCIKRCGFCAFSRDYQGEQGYLLPINEIVRRAREAWEYGASEVCIQAGLPPKMEGDLYIKITEAIKNELPDIHIHGFSPEEVLYGSIRSNCTIKEYLSDLKSAGVGSLPGTSAEILDQDLRDKISPGRITVNQWKEVISTAHEIGIPTTSTIMFGHVETFTHIADHLVLIREMQKQTGGFTEFVPLSFVNSEAPMFLKGLDGFENVKSGPTGMDVIKMHAVSRIVLNNWISNIQASWVKEGDRMSQLLLNSGVNDFGGTLINESISTSAGAIHGQLKSPSEFRGMIRDAGRIPAERFTDYKIKNIFDHDEIEHDPLDFVGENSEEIFGSYKKLVSQEEFRYVHPNPKSSKSR
;
A
#
# COMPACT_ATOMS: atom_id res chain seq x y z
N ASN A 1 -13.19 1.38 -3.14
CA ASN A 1 -13.13 0.63 -1.85
C ASN A 1 -14.09 -0.56 -1.77
N VAL A 2 -14.95 -0.78 -2.77
CA VAL A 2 -15.84 -1.95 -2.82
C VAL A 2 -15.04 -3.24 -2.99
N CYS A 3 -15.30 -4.25 -2.16
CA CYS A 3 -14.54 -5.49 -2.15
C CYS A 3 -15.42 -6.71 -1.87
N ILE A 4 -15.18 -7.81 -2.61
CA ILE A 4 -15.84 -9.11 -2.36
C ILE A 4 -15.21 -9.88 -1.20
N LYS A 5 -14.02 -9.44 -0.72
CA LYS A 5 -13.30 -10.08 0.40
C LYS A 5 -13.70 -9.47 1.73
N ARG A 6 -13.61 -10.28 2.79
CA ARG A 6 -13.98 -9.90 4.16
C ARG A 6 -12.80 -10.04 5.11
N CYS A 7 -11.78 -9.20 4.88
CA CYS A 7 -10.59 -9.21 5.73
C CYS A 7 -10.90 -8.58 7.07
N GLY A 8 -10.61 -9.30 8.17
CA GLY A 8 -10.85 -8.82 9.52
C GLY A 8 -10.09 -7.55 9.89
N PHE A 9 -8.95 -7.32 9.27
CA PHE A 9 -8.11 -6.14 9.50
C PHE A 9 -8.46 -4.93 8.62
N CYS A 10 -9.25 -5.11 7.55
CA CYS A 10 -9.43 -4.07 6.54
C CYS A 10 -10.62 -3.16 6.84
N ALA A 11 -10.33 -1.96 7.30
CA ALA A 11 -11.34 -0.93 7.52
C ALA A 11 -11.68 -0.12 6.26
N PHE A 12 -10.88 -0.23 5.20
CA PHE A 12 -11.10 0.47 3.94
C PHE A 12 -12.19 -0.19 3.08
N SER A 13 -12.27 -1.52 3.10
CA SER A 13 -13.21 -2.25 2.26
C SER A 13 -14.66 -2.01 2.68
N ARG A 14 -15.53 -1.88 1.66
CA ARG A 14 -17.00 -1.83 1.85
C ARG A 14 -17.65 -2.97 1.09
N ASP A 15 -18.67 -3.55 1.69
CA ASP A 15 -19.54 -4.50 1.00
C ASP A 15 -20.19 -3.80 -0.21
N TYR A 16 -20.36 -4.53 -1.29
CA TYR A 16 -21.00 -4.04 -2.52
C TYR A 16 -22.48 -3.62 -2.34
N GLN A 17 -23.04 -3.81 -1.17
CA GLN A 17 -24.37 -3.34 -0.76
C GLN A 17 -24.28 -2.15 0.21
N GLY A 18 -23.09 -1.75 0.62
CA GLY A 18 -22.89 -0.67 1.58
C GLY A 18 -23.03 0.72 0.92
N GLU A 19 -23.67 1.63 1.63
CA GLU A 19 -23.89 3.01 1.16
C GLU A 19 -22.58 3.80 0.95
N GLN A 20 -21.49 3.41 1.63
CA GLN A 20 -20.18 4.04 1.53
C GLN A 20 -19.26 3.41 0.48
N GLY A 21 -19.76 2.44 -0.30
CA GLY A 21 -18.99 1.83 -1.38
C GLY A 21 -18.84 2.79 -2.55
N TYR A 22 -17.61 2.99 -3.02
CA TYR A 22 -17.33 3.80 -4.21
C TYR A 22 -16.42 3.06 -5.19
N LEU A 23 -16.56 3.41 -6.46
CA LEU A 23 -15.67 3.00 -7.54
C LEU A 23 -15.41 4.21 -8.43
N LEU A 24 -14.18 4.67 -8.46
CA LEU A 24 -13.78 5.81 -9.28
C LEU A 24 -13.82 5.45 -10.77
N PRO A 25 -14.42 6.28 -11.61
CA PRO A 25 -14.30 6.12 -13.05
C PRO A 25 -12.87 6.44 -13.52
N ILE A 26 -12.46 5.88 -14.65
CA ILE A 26 -11.08 5.99 -15.15
C ILE A 26 -10.66 7.47 -15.35
N ASN A 27 -11.56 8.31 -15.85
CA ASN A 27 -11.27 9.74 -16.02
C ASN A 27 -10.95 10.47 -14.70
N GLU A 28 -11.61 10.08 -13.60
CA GLU A 28 -11.30 10.64 -12.27
C GLU A 28 -9.96 10.12 -11.75
N ILE A 29 -9.62 8.85 -12.01
CA ILE A 29 -8.31 8.29 -11.67
C ILE A 29 -7.20 9.05 -12.42
N VAL A 30 -7.37 9.28 -13.72
CA VAL A 30 -6.43 10.05 -14.54
C VAL A 30 -6.33 11.51 -14.07
N ARG A 31 -7.45 12.15 -13.72
CA ARG A 31 -7.47 13.51 -13.17
C ARG A 31 -6.62 13.61 -11.90
N ARG A 32 -6.76 12.64 -10.98
CA ARG A 32 -5.96 12.60 -9.74
C ARG A 32 -4.48 12.35 -10.01
N ALA A 33 -4.16 11.49 -10.95
CA ALA A 33 -2.77 11.26 -11.35
C ALA A 33 -2.13 12.53 -11.95
N ARG A 34 -2.88 13.29 -12.77
CA ARG A 34 -2.43 14.58 -13.30
C ARG A 34 -2.23 15.62 -12.20
N GLU A 35 -3.17 15.72 -11.28
CA GLU A 35 -3.06 16.61 -10.12
C GLU A 35 -1.79 16.30 -9.31
N ALA A 36 -1.52 15.01 -9.02
CA ALA A 36 -0.29 14.60 -8.35
C ALA A 36 0.96 14.98 -9.15
N TRP A 37 0.96 14.77 -10.47
CA TRP A 37 2.06 15.13 -11.35
C TRP A 37 2.34 16.65 -11.34
N GLU A 38 1.31 17.48 -11.36
CA GLU A 38 1.43 18.96 -11.29
C GLU A 38 2.07 19.42 -9.99
N TYR A 39 1.92 18.64 -8.90
CA TYR A 39 2.59 18.87 -7.63
C TYR A 39 3.93 18.14 -7.47
N GLY A 40 4.50 17.63 -8.57
CA GLY A 40 5.85 17.07 -8.61
C GLY A 40 5.96 15.59 -8.29
N ALA A 41 4.83 14.85 -8.20
CA ALA A 41 4.87 13.41 -7.99
C ALA A 41 5.56 12.69 -9.17
N SER A 42 6.48 11.79 -8.85
CA SER A 42 7.13 10.91 -9.83
C SER A 42 6.45 9.53 -9.91
N GLU A 43 5.57 9.22 -8.96
CA GLU A 43 4.88 7.94 -8.84
C GLU A 43 3.41 8.14 -8.44
N VAL A 44 2.56 7.24 -8.93
CA VAL A 44 1.23 7.00 -8.35
C VAL A 44 1.12 5.55 -7.89
N CYS A 45 0.70 5.37 -6.63
CA CYS A 45 0.40 4.06 -6.09
C CYS A 45 -1.10 3.77 -6.24
N ILE A 46 -1.43 2.66 -6.94
CA ILE A 46 -2.83 2.29 -7.20
C ILE A 46 -3.15 0.98 -6.51
N GLN A 47 -4.09 1.04 -5.59
CA GLN A 47 -4.63 -0.12 -4.89
C GLN A 47 -6.15 0.02 -4.75
N ALA A 48 -6.87 -1.08 -4.90
CA ALA A 48 -8.32 -1.07 -4.85
C ALA A 48 -8.90 -2.26 -4.05
N GLY A 49 -10.17 -2.14 -3.68
CA GLY A 49 -10.99 -3.30 -3.38
C GLY A 49 -11.26 -4.11 -4.66
N LEU A 50 -11.77 -5.31 -4.50
CA LEU A 50 -12.12 -6.20 -5.60
C LEU A 50 -13.63 -6.12 -5.86
N PRO A 51 -14.09 -5.28 -6.79
CA PRO A 51 -15.52 -5.14 -7.03
C PRO A 51 -16.09 -6.40 -7.69
N PRO A 52 -17.32 -6.81 -7.31
CA PRO A 52 -17.96 -7.96 -7.93
C PRO A 52 -18.19 -7.70 -9.43
N LYS A 53 -18.00 -8.74 -10.24
CA LYS A 53 -18.18 -8.70 -11.71
C LYS A 53 -17.30 -7.65 -12.42
N MET A 54 -16.15 -7.30 -11.84
CA MET A 54 -15.16 -6.44 -12.48
C MET A 54 -14.83 -6.95 -13.89
N GLU A 55 -14.67 -6.05 -14.84
CA GLU A 55 -14.08 -6.39 -16.15
C GLU A 55 -12.63 -6.83 -15.95
N GLY A 56 -12.21 -7.91 -16.59
CA GLY A 56 -10.89 -8.50 -16.36
C GLY A 56 -9.74 -7.54 -16.72
N ASP A 57 -9.93 -6.72 -17.74
CA ASP A 57 -8.95 -5.76 -18.25
C ASP A 57 -8.98 -4.37 -17.57
N LEU A 58 -9.77 -4.21 -16.48
CA LEU A 58 -9.93 -2.90 -15.82
C LEU A 58 -8.57 -2.29 -15.40
N TYR A 59 -7.70 -3.08 -14.78
CA TYR A 59 -6.39 -2.59 -14.32
C TYR A 59 -5.47 -2.22 -15.48
N ILE A 60 -5.56 -2.94 -16.60
CA ILE A 60 -4.84 -2.64 -17.84
C ILE A 60 -5.34 -1.31 -18.41
N LYS A 61 -6.65 -1.12 -18.54
CA LYS A 61 -7.28 0.13 -19.02
C LYS A 61 -6.93 1.34 -18.15
N ILE A 62 -6.90 1.19 -16.82
CA ILE A 62 -6.48 2.25 -15.90
C ILE A 62 -5.02 2.63 -16.20
N THR A 63 -4.15 1.64 -16.32
CA THR A 63 -2.72 1.86 -16.59
C THR A 63 -2.51 2.58 -17.91
N GLU A 64 -3.13 2.10 -19.00
CA GLU A 64 -3.07 2.71 -20.31
C GLU A 64 -3.58 4.16 -20.31
N ALA A 65 -4.71 4.41 -19.65
CA ALA A 65 -5.29 5.75 -19.57
C ALA A 65 -4.36 6.74 -18.85
N ILE A 66 -3.72 6.32 -17.75
CA ILE A 66 -2.74 7.15 -17.06
C ILE A 66 -1.50 7.37 -17.93
N LYS A 67 -0.97 6.32 -18.56
CA LYS A 67 0.23 6.40 -19.40
C LYS A 67 0.03 7.22 -20.68
N ASN A 68 -1.16 7.22 -21.24
CA ASN A 68 -1.49 8.07 -22.39
C ASN A 68 -1.46 9.56 -22.02
N GLU A 69 -1.84 9.92 -20.82
CA GLU A 69 -1.82 11.31 -20.33
C GLU A 69 -0.46 11.70 -19.74
N LEU A 70 0.16 10.80 -19.00
CA LEU A 70 1.38 11.00 -18.23
C LEU A 70 2.39 9.88 -18.51
N PRO A 71 3.06 9.89 -19.66
CA PRO A 71 3.94 8.80 -20.08
C PRO A 71 5.10 8.55 -19.12
N ASP A 72 5.59 9.59 -18.44
CA ASP A 72 6.77 9.52 -17.58
C ASP A 72 6.46 9.17 -16.11
N ILE A 73 5.19 9.23 -15.68
CA ILE A 73 4.85 8.89 -14.30
C ILE A 73 5.04 7.39 -14.04
N HIS A 74 5.67 7.04 -12.92
CA HIS A 74 5.78 5.64 -12.51
C HIS A 74 4.44 5.15 -11.94
N ILE A 75 3.98 4.00 -12.39
CA ILE A 75 2.79 3.34 -11.84
C ILE A 75 3.24 2.18 -10.94
N HIS A 76 3.03 2.34 -9.63
CA HIS A 76 3.18 1.32 -8.61
C HIS A 76 1.81 0.68 -8.34
N GLY A 77 1.50 -0.37 -9.03
CA GLY A 77 0.19 -1.06 -8.99
C GLY A 77 0.32 -2.40 -9.70
N PHE A 78 -0.42 -3.32 -9.43
CA PHE A 78 -1.48 -3.59 -8.47
C PHE A 78 -1.02 -4.67 -7.49
N SER A 79 -1.72 -4.85 -6.35
CA SER A 79 -1.35 -5.88 -5.38
C SER A 79 -1.44 -7.30 -5.97
N PRO A 80 -0.73 -8.30 -5.41
CA PRO A 80 -0.85 -9.70 -5.84
C PRO A 80 -2.29 -10.24 -5.84
N GLU A 81 -3.13 -9.81 -4.91
CA GLU A 81 -4.56 -10.17 -4.89
C GLU A 81 -5.31 -9.57 -6.09
N GLU A 82 -5.02 -8.32 -6.47
CA GLU A 82 -5.61 -7.66 -7.63
C GLU A 82 -5.15 -8.31 -8.93
N VAL A 83 -3.87 -8.64 -9.05
CA VAL A 83 -3.31 -9.37 -10.20
C VAL A 83 -3.98 -10.74 -10.35
N LEU A 84 -4.07 -11.52 -9.27
CA LEU A 84 -4.75 -12.80 -9.28
C LEU A 84 -6.23 -12.65 -9.67
N TYR A 85 -6.92 -11.66 -9.11
CA TYR A 85 -8.32 -11.42 -9.45
C TYR A 85 -8.50 -11.01 -10.90
N GLY A 86 -7.66 -10.13 -11.41
CA GLY A 86 -7.65 -9.69 -12.80
C GLY A 86 -7.40 -10.86 -13.77
N SER A 87 -6.43 -11.72 -13.50
CA SER A 87 -6.13 -12.91 -14.32
C SER A 87 -7.31 -13.89 -14.37
N ILE A 88 -7.95 -14.15 -13.23
CA ILE A 88 -9.16 -15.00 -13.15
C ILE A 88 -10.31 -14.35 -13.96
N ARG A 89 -10.51 -13.04 -13.84
CA ARG A 89 -11.56 -12.32 -14.55
C ARG A 89 -11.34 -12.23 -16.05
N SER A 90 -10.08 -12.19 -16.49
CA SER A 90 -9.65 -12.21 -17.90
C SER A 90 -9.56 -13.63 -18.47
N ASN A 91 -9.72 -14.65 -17.64
CA ASN A 91 -9.54 -16.06 -18.02
C ASN A 91 -8.17 -16.32 -18.68
N CYS A 92 -7.11 -15.75 -18.10
CA CYS A 92 -5.72 -15.94 -18.51
C CYS A 92 -4.83 -16.33 -17.33
N THR A 93 -3.59 -16.73 -17.60
CA THR A 93 -2.61 -17.06 -16.58
C THR A 93 -2.10 -15.79 -15.89
N ILE A 94 -1.54 -15.94 -14.68
CA ILE A 94 -0.86 -14.85 -13.95
C ILE A 94 0.24 -14.23 -14.83
N LYS A 95 1.02 -15.05 -15.54
CA LYS A 95 2.11 -14.58 -16.39
C LYS A 95 1.62 -13.74 -17.58
N GLU A 96 0.57 -14.18 -18.25
CA GLU A 96 -0.06 -13.42 -19.34
C GLU A 96 -0.59 -12.08 -18.81
N TYR A 97 -1.34 -12.10 -17.71
CA TYR A 97 -1.91 -10.89 -17.12
C TYR A 97 -0.83 -9.87 -16.69
N LEU A 98 0.23 -10.36 -16.03
CA LEU A 98 1.38 -9.51 -15.67
C LEU A 98 2.12 -8.95 -16.89
N SER A 99 2.22 -9.74 -17.98
CA SER A 99 2.83 -9.27 -19.24
C SER A 99 2.00 -8.17 -19.87
N ASP A 100 0.67 -8.28 -19.84
CA ASP A 100 -0.24 -7.24 -20.33
C ASP A 100 -0.15 -5.97 -19.48
N LEU A 101 -0.12 -6.09 -18.14
CA LEU A 101 0.09 -4.96 -17.23
C LEU A 101 1.43 -4.26 -17.48
N LYS A 102 2.50 -5.04 -17.69
CA LYS A 102 3.82 -4.49 -18.03
C LYS A 102 3.79 -3.74 -19.38
N SER A 103 3.15 -4.31 -20.38
CA SER A 103 3.01 -3.72 -21.69
C SER A 103 2.19 -2.42 -21.65
N ALA A 104 1.17 -2.37 -20.79
CA ALA A 104 0.37 -1.17 -20.53
C ALA A 104 1.15 -0.08 -19.78
N GLY A 105 2.26 -0.43 -19.09
CA GLY A 105 3.15 0.53 -18.45
C GLY A 105 3.22 0.48 -16.93
N VAL A 106 2.78 -0.62 -16.31
CA VAL A 106 3.05 -0.84 -14.87
C VAL A 106 4.55 -0.95 -14.66
N GLY A 107 5.08 -0.14 -13.75
CA GLY A 107 6.51 -0.07 -13.45
C GLY A 107 6.95 -0.96 -12.29
N SER A 108 6.09 -1.15 -11.29
CA SER A 108 6.34 -2.03 -10.14
C SER A 108 5.04 -2.45 -9.46
N LEU A 109 5.07 -3.52 -8.65
CA LEU A 109 3.92 -3.96 -7.86
C LEU A 109 4.13 -3.73 -6.37
N PRO A 110 3.12 -3.24 -5.63
CA PRO A 110 3.12 -3.26 -4.18
C PRO A 110 3.07 -4.70 -3.67
N GLY A 111 3.97 -5.06 -2.76
CA GLY A 111 4.01 -6.38 -2.11
C GLY A 111 2.95 -6.56 -1.02
N THR A 112 1.89 -5.76 -1.07
CA THR A 112 0.72 -5.87 -0.18
C THR A 112 -0.01 -7.18 -0.38
N SER A 113 -1.10 -7.41 0.33
CA SER A 113 -1.75 -8.72 0.41
C SER A 113 -0.88 -9.83 1.01
N ALA A 114 0.33 -9.51 1.45
CA ALA A 114 1.18 -10.40 2.24
C ALA A 114 0.65 -10.55 3.67
N GLU A 115 0.32 -9.46 4.32
CA GLU A 115 0.01 -9.30 5.74
C GLU A 115 0.94 -10.16 6.62
N ILE A 116 0.59 -11.43 6.84
CA ILE A 116 1.44 -12.49 7.37
C ILE A 116 1.42 -13.66 6.38
N LEU A 117 2.60 -14.17 6.00
CA LEU A 117 2.75 -15.28 5.06
C LEU A 117 2.76 -16.64 5.78
N ASP A 118 1.76 -16.83 6.64
CA ASP A 118 1.39 -18.06 7.29
C ASP A 118 -0.04 -18.43 6.89
N GLN A 119 -0.26 -19.62 6.30
CA GLN A 119 -1.55 -19.95 5.72
C GLN A 119 -2.65 -20.10 6.77
N ASP A 120 -2.36 -20.75 7.89
CA ASP A 120 -3.35 -21.01 8.94
C ASP A 120 -3.83 -19.70 9.58
N LEU A 121 -2.92 -18.75 9.78
CA LEU A 121 -3.25 -17.44 10.29
C LEU A 121 -4.01 -16.60 9.26
N ARG A 122 -3.60 -16.65 7.98
CA ARG A 122 -4.30 -15.95 6.89
C ARG A 122 -5.75 -16.38 6.75
N ASP A 123 -6.01 -17.68 6.82
CA ASP A 123 -7.36 -18.22 6.68
C ASP A 123 -8.31 -17.72 7.78
N LYS A 124 -7.76 -17.31 8.92
CA LYS A 124 -8.52 -16.70 10.02
C LYS A 124 -8.71 -15.19 9.85
N ILE A 125 -7.63 -14.45 9.58
CA ILE A 125 -7.70 -12.97 9.49
C ILE A 125 -8.26 -12.45 8.16
N SER A 126 -8.18 -13.26 7.09
CA SER A 126 -8.61 -12.88 5.74
C SER A 126 -9.12 -14.08 4.92
N PRO A 127 -10.23 -14.70 5.34
CA PRO A 127 -10.76 -15.90 4.71
C PRO A 127 -11.06 -15.66 3.23
N GLY A 128 -10.65 -16.62 2.39
CA GLY A 128 -10.87 -16.60 0.94
C GLY A 128 -10.02 -15.59 0.17
N ARG A 129 -8.99 -15.01 0.78
CA ARG A 129 -7.97 -14.21 0.06
C ARG A 129 -6.92 -15.11 -0.59
N ILE A 130 -6.06 -14.47 -1.38
CA ILE A 130 -4.89 -15.09 -2.00
C ILE A 130 -4.11 -15.94 -0.99
N THR A 131 -3.82 -17.19 -1.34
CA THR A 131 -3.01 -18.08 -0.49
C THR A 131 -1.55 -17.66 -0.50
N VAL A 132 -0.76 -18.16 0.47
CA VAL A 132 0.69 -17.93 0.50
C VAL A 132 1.36 -18.40 -0.80
N ASN A 133 0.95 -19.55 -1.32
CA ASN A 133 1.52 -20.09 -2.56
C ASN A 133 1.17 -19.23 -3.79
N GLN A 134 -0.07 -18.78 -3.90
CA GLN A 134 -0.48 -17.87 -4.97
C GLN A 134 0.20 -16.51 -4.87
N TRP A 135 0.38 -15.96 -3.66
CA TRP A 135 1.12 -14.73 -3.45
C TRP A 135 2.59 -14.87 -3.93
N LYS A 136 3.24 -15.97 -3.55
CA LYS A 136 4.60 -16.30 -4.01
C LYS A 136 4.65 -16.42 -5.54
N GLU A 137 3.68 -17.10 -6.14
CA GLU A 137 3.58 -17.27 -7.59
C GLU A 137 3.50 -15.92 -8.31
N VAL A 138 2.59 -15.02 -7.88
CA VAL A 138 2.46 -13.69 -8.49
C VAL A 138 3.76 -12.91 -8.38
N ILE A 139 4.35 -12.84 -7.19
CA ILE A 139 5.60 -12.09 -6.95
C ILE A 139 6.76 -12.68 -7.76
N SER A 140 6.95 -13.99 -7.72
CA SER A 140 8.06 -14.64 -8.45
C SER A 140 7.89 -14.47 -9.97
N THR A 141 6.67 -14.57 -10.48
CA THR A 141 6.37 -14.36 -11.90
C THR A 141 6.62 -12.90 -12.31
N ALA A 142 6.23 -11.93 -11.47
CA ALA A 142 6.52 -10.52 -11.71
C ALA A 142 8.04 -10.29 -11.83
N HIS A 143 8.82 -10.84 -10.89
CA HIS A 143 10.28 -10.74 -10.92
C HIS A 143 10.88 -11.43 -12.17
N GLU A 144 10.38 -12.62 -12.55
CA GLU A 144 10.83 -13.35 -13.73
C GLU A 144 10.71 -12.53 -15.02
N ILE A 145 9.60 -11.80 -15.16
CA ILE A 145 9.36 -10.94 -16.34
C ILE A 145 9.95 -9.52 -16.19
N GLY A 146 10.66 -9.26 -15.09
CA GLY A 146 11.34 -7.98 -14.85
C GLY A 146 10.42 -6.85 -14.38
N ILE A 147 9.37 -7.16 -13.61
CA ILE A 147 8.61 -6.19 -12.82
C ILE A 147 9.10 -6.28 -11.37
N PRO A 148 9.80 -5.26 -10.84
CA PRO A 148 10.18 -5.25 -9.44
C PRO A 148 8.97 -5.10 -8.52
N THR A 149 9.10 -5.56 -7.28
CA THR A 149 8.03 -5.43 -6.29
C THR A 149 8.56 -4.92 -4.97
N THR A 150 7.68 -4.35 -4.14
CA THR A 150 7.97 -4.17 -2.72
C THR A 150 7.64 -5.44 -1.94
N SER A 151 7.97 -5.49 -0.68
CA SER A 151 7.56 -6.53 0.26
C SER A 151 7.05 -5.90 1.55
N THR A 152 6.02 -6.48 2.15
CA THR A 152 5.36 -5.90 3.33
C THR A 152 5.08 -6.96 4.39
N ILE A 153 4.95 -6.51 5.63
CA ILE A 153 4.36 -7.29 6.73
C ILE A 153 3.36 -6.40 7.46
N MET A 154 2.23 -6.94 7.91
CA MET A 154 1.37 -6.28 8.89
C MET A 154 1.57 -6.96 10.24
N PHE A 155 1.79 -6.17 11.29
CA PHE A 155 2.11 -6.68 12.62
C PHE A 155 1.39 -5.91 13.73
N GLY A 156 1.33 -6.52 14.92
CA GLY A 156 0.67 -5.94 16.10
C GLY A 156 -0.81 -6.29 16.22
N HIS A 157 -1.26 -7.44 15.67
CA HIS A 157 -2.65 -7.91 15.74
C HIS A 157 -2.81 -9.22 16.53
N VAL A 158 -2.65 -10.40 15.91
CA VAL A 158 -2.81 -11.73 16.52
C VAL A 158 -1.63 -12.66 16.23
N GLU A 159 -0.66 -12.17 15.49
CA GLU A 159 0.54 -12.92 15.12
C GLU A 159 1.45 -13.19 16.32
N THR A 160 2.27 -14.21 16.21
CA THR A 160 3.35 -14.55 17.14
C THR A 160 4.70 -14.15 16.59
N PHE A 161 5.74 -14.15 17.43
CA PHE A 161 7.12 -13.93 16.96
C PHE A 161 7.59 -15.00 15.95
N THR A 162 7.07 -16.23 16.06
CA THR A 162 7.36 -17.29 15.08
C THR A 162 6.79 -16.90 13.70
N HIS A 163 5.55 -16.47 13.63
CA HIS A 163 4.94 -15.99 12.37
C HIS A 163 5.75 -14.86 11.73
N ILE A 164 6.24 -13.90 12.53
CA ILE A 164 7.09 -12.81 12.06
C ILE A 164 8.42 -13.32 11.52
N ALA A 165 9.08 -14.22 12.27
CA ALA A 165 10.37 -14.78 11.88
C ALA A 165 10.27 -15.59 10.58
N ASP A 166 9.25 -16.44 10.46
CA ASP A 166 9.01 -17.26 9.26
C ASP A 166 8.70 -16.38 8.05
N HIS A 167 7.91 -15.31 8.23
CA HIS A 167 7.63 -14.32 7.19
C HIS A 167 8.92 -13.67 6.69
N LEU A 168 9.76 -13.13 7.60
CA LEU A 168 11.01 -12.47 7.22
C LEU A 168 11.98 -13.42 6.52
N VAL A 169 12.07 -14.67 7.00
CA VAL A 169 12.89 -15.71 6.36
C VAL A 169 12.37 -16.02 4.96
N LEU A 170 11.05 -16.15 4.78
CA LEU A 170 10.44 -16.41 3.48
C LEU A 170 10.75 -15.27 2.49
N ILE A 171 10.56 -14.00 2.88
CA ILE A 171 10.89 -12.84 2.04
C ILE A 171 12.38 -12.87 1.66
N ARG A 172 13.28 -13.12 2.63
CA ARG A 172 14.72 -13.21 2.36
C ARG A 172 15.06 -14.32 1.37
N GLU A 173 14.48 -15.51 1.54
CA GLU A 173 14.76 -16.64 0.64
C GLU A 173 14.19 -16.38 -0.77
N MET A 174 13.04 -15.75 -0.89
CA MET A 174 12.53 -15.30 -2.19
C MET A 174 13.46 -14.27 -2.84
N GLN A 175 13.96 -13.30 -2.08
CA GLN A 175 14.92 -12.31 -2.60
C GLN A 175 16.21 -12.95 -3.10
N LYS A 176 16.72 -13.96 -2.39
CA LYS A 176 17.90 -14.73 -2.84
C LYS A 176 17.67 -15.42 -4.19
N GLN A 177 16.45 -15.88 -4.44
CA GLN A 177 16.09 -16.59 -5.66
C GLN A 177 15.81 -15.67 -6.83
N THR A 178 15.18 -14.52 -6.59
CA THR A 178 14.61 -13.68 -7.64
C THR A 178 15.28 -12.32 -7.78
N GLY A 179 15.80 -11.74 -6.69
CA GLY A 179 16.43 -10.42 -6.66
C GLY A 179 15.49 -9.24 -6.91
N GLY A 180 14.16 -9.46 -6.98
CA GLY A 180 13.22 -8.48 -7.48
C GLY A 180 12.57 -7.57 -6.42
N PHE A 181 12.77 -7.82 -5.13
CA PHE A 181 12.27 -6.91 -4.08
C PHE A 181 13.15 -5.66 -4.00
N THR A 182 12.52 -4.48 -4.06
CA THR A 182 13.19 -3.18 -3.94
C THR A 182 13.28 -2.69 -2.51
N GLU A 183 12.28 -3.04 -1.68
CA GLU A 183 12.19 -2.62 -0.28
C GLU A 183 11.37 -3.59 0.56
N PHE A 184 11.47 -3.40 1.87
CA PHE A 184 10.60 -4.03 2.86
C PHE A 184 9.91 -2.97 3.72
N VAL A 185 8.58 -3.08 3.86
CA VAL A 185 7.73 -2.11 4.58
C VAL A 185 6.98 -2.81 5.72
N PRO A 186 7.41 -2.67 6.98
CA PRO A 186 6.59 -3.05 8.11
C PRO A 186 5.42 -2.09 8.28
N LEU A 187 4.21 -2.64 8.44
CA LEU A 187 2.96 -1.89 8.55
C LEU A 187 2.31 -2.20 9.90
N SER A 188 2.31 -1.25 10.81
CA SER A 188 1.60 -1.37 12.08
C SER A 188 0.11 -1.56 11.86
N PHE A 189 -0.48 -2.51 12.58
CA PHE A 189 -1.93 -2.71 12.56
C PHE A 189 -2.64 -1.50 13.18
N VAL A 190 -3.55 -0.90 12.42
CA VAL A 190 -4.43 0.19 12.87
C VAL A 190 -5.77 -0.42 13.21
N ASN A 191 -6.15 -0.37 14.47
CA ASN A 191 -7.24 -1.15 15.02
C ASN A 191 -8.60 -0.46 15.05
N SER A 192 -8.63 0.87 15.08
CA SER A 192 -9.81 1.66 15.46
C SER A 192 -11.09 1.28 14.70
N GLU A 193 -10.99 1.03 13.41
CA GLU A 193 -12.12 0.68 12.54
C GLU A 193 -12.00 -0.76 11.98
N ALA A 194 -11.03 -1.57 12.46
CA ALA A 194 -10.80 -2.91 11.97
C ALA A 194 -11.86 -3.90 12.48
N PRO A 195 -12.58 -4.64 11.61
CA PRO A 195 -13.64 -5.55 12.03
C PRO A 195 -13.21 -6.57 13.06
N MET A 196 -12.01 -7.17 12.95
CA MET A 196 -11.53 -8.18 13.89
C MET A 196 -11.22 -7.61 15.28
N PHE A 197 -10.93 -6.31 15.39
CA PHE A 197 -10.77 -5.65 16.68
C PHE A 197 -12.11 -5.29 17.29
N LEU A 198 -13.03 -4.73 16.51
CA LEU A 198 -14.33 -4.26 16.97
C LEU A 198 -15.30 -5.41 17.33
N LYS A 199 -15.21 -6.53 16.61
CA LYS A 199 -16.15 -7.67 16.72
C LYS A 199 -15.50 -8.92 17.31
N GLY A 200 -14.18 -8.90 17.54
CA GLY A 200 -13.41 -10.09 17.86
C GLY A 200 -13.06 -10.93 16.61
N LEU A 201 -12.23 -11.93 16.82
CA LEU A 201 -11.80 -12.88 15.81
C LEU A 201 -11.91 -14.30 16.34
N ASP A 202 -12.65 -15.16 15.68
CA ASP A 202 -12.87 -16.54 16.09
C ASP A 202 -11.55 -17.31 16.27
N GLY A 203 -11.40 -17.98 17.42
CA GLY A 203 -10.20 -18.71 17.78
C GLY A 203 -9.10 -17.88 18.43
N PHE A 204 -9.36 -16.60 18.75
CA PHE A 204 -8.45 -15.73 19.49
C PHE A 204 -9.19 -15.08 20.67
N GLU A 205 -8.59 -15.16 21.87
CA GLU A 205 -9.14 -14.51 23.05
C GLU A 205 -9.14 -12.99 22.92
N ASN A 206 -8.05 -12.43 22.35
CA ASN A 206 -7.86 -11.01 22.20
C ASN A 206 -7.15 -10.67 20.88
N VAL A 207 -7.64 -9.66 20.20
CA VAL A 207 -6.91 -8.96 19.12
C VAL A 207 -6.21 -7.78 19.75
N LYS A 208 -4.89 -7.66 19.53
CA LYS A 208 -4.12 -6.51 20.03
C LYS A 208 -4.62 -5.20 19.43
N SER A 209 -4.46 -4.12 20.16
CA SER A 209 -4.80 -2.76 19.71
C SER A 209 -3.70 -2.10 18.84
N GLY A 210 -2.90 -2.88 18.17
CA GLY A 210 -1.70 -2.44 17.46
C GLY A 210 -0.42 -2.79 18.22
N PRO A 211 0.76 -2.58 17.63
CA PRO A 211 2.04 -2.79 18.27
C PRO A 211 2.32 -1.69 19.30
N THR A 212 3.11 -1.99 20.33
CA THR A 212 3.71 -0.96 21.18
C THR A 212 4.84 -0.26 20.46
N GLY A 213 5.25 0.94 20.90
CA GLY A 213 6.39 1.62 20.30
C GLY A 213 7.69 0.80 20.32
N MET A 214 7.86 -0.06 21.36
CA MET A 214 9.00 -0.97 21.41
C MET A 214 8.88 -2.11 20.39
N ASP A 215 7.68 -2.59 20.12
CA ASP A 215 7.45 -3.59 19.06
C ASP A 215 7.76 -3.01 17.68
N VAL A 216 7.39 -1.75 17.45
CA VAL A 216 7.72 -1.02 16.21
C VAL A 216 9.23 -0.92 16.03
N ILE A 217 9.98 -0.48 17.04
CA ILE A 217 11.43 -0.40 17.00
C ILE A 217 12.05 -1.78 16.73
N LYS A 218 11.62 -2.81 17.47
CA LYS A 218 12.14 -4.18 17.30
C LYS A 218 11.84 -4.73 15.91
N MET A 219 10.63 -4.51 15.38
CA MET A 219 10.24 -4.96 14.04
C MET A 219 11.21 -4.42 12.98
N HIS A 220 11.46 -3.12 12.97
CA HIS A 220 12.35 -2.50 11.97
C HIS A 220 13.82 -2.91 12.18
N ALA A 221 14.31 -2.96 13.42
CA ALA A 221 15.68 -3.37 13.71
C ALA A 221 15.92 -4.86 13.34
N VAL A 222 15.02 -5.76 13.70
CA VAL A 222 15.12 -7.19 13.36
C VAL A 222 15.01 -7.38 11.85
N SER A 223 14.09 -6.67 11.18
CA SER A 223 13.98 -6.70 9.72
C SER A 223 15.29 -6.28 9.05
N ARG A 224 15.94 -5.20 9.53
CA ARG A 224 17.26 -4.78 9.04
C ARG A 224 18.31 -5.89 9.19
N ILE A 225 18.35 -6.57 10.34
CA ILE A 225 19.32 -7.65 10.59
C ILE A 225 19.05 -8.86 9.70
N VAL A 226 17.79 -9.30 9.60
CA VAL A 226 17.41 -10.51 8.85
C VAL A 226 17.55 -10.31 7.34
N LEU A 227 17.21 -9.12 6.84
CA LEU A 227 17.21 -8.79 5.41
C LEU A 227 18.52 -8.15 4.94
N ASN A 228 19.50 -7.95 5.84
CA ASN A 228 20.79 -7.35 5.51
C ASN A 228 21.47 -8.12 4.35
N ASN A 229 22.10 -7.36 3.44
CA ASN A 229 22.72 -7.81 2.18
C ASN A 229 21.73 -8.33 1.11
N TRP A 230 20.44 -8.41 1.40
CA TRP A 230 19.44 -8.90 0.46
C TRP A 230 18.44 -7.82 0.07
N ILE A 231 17.85 -7.13 1.04
CA ILE A 231 16.95 -5.98 0.81
C ILE A 231 17.56 -4.78 1.53
N SER A 232 18.07 -3.83 0.76
CA SER A 232 18.80 -2.68 1.29
C SER A 232 17.89 -1.62 1.89
N ASN A 233 16.62 -1.56 1.44
CA ASN A 233 15.71 -0.49 1.79
C ASN A 233 14.63 -0.99 2.74
N ILE A 234 14.54 -0.33 3.90
CA ILE A 234 13.48 -0.55 4.88
C ILE A 234 12.79 0.78 5.12
N GLN A 235 11.50 0.81 4.85
CA GLN A 235 10.67 2.00 4.94
C GLN A 235 9.96 2.07 6.29
N ALA A 236 9.88 3.27 6.87
CA ALA A 236 8.92 3.60 7.91
C ALA A 236 7.63 4.13 7.28
N SER A 237 6.50 3.53 7.60
CA SER A 237 5.18 4.02 7.17
C SER A 237 4.74 5.18 8.07
N TRP A 238 5.16 6.40 7.76
CA TRP A 238 4.91 7.57 8.59
C TRP A 238 3.41 7.83 8.88
N VAL A 239 2.53 7.48 7.96
CA VAL A 239 1.06 7.59 8.17
C VAL A 239 0.54 6.69 9.30
N LYS A 240 1.28 5.65 9.66
CA LYS A 240 0.95 4.72 10.74
C LYS A 240 1.74 5.03 12.01
N GLU A 241 3.02 5.34 11.85
CA GLU A 241 3.95 5.51 12.97
C GLU A 241 3.99 6.95 13.50
N GLY A 242 3.61 7.93 12.68
CA GLY A 242 3.75 9.35 12.98
C GLY A 242 5.19 9.83 12.94
N ASP A 243 5.39 11.13 13.03
CA ASP A 243 6.65 11.80 12.79
C ASP A 243 7.76 11.37 13.76
N ARG A 244 7.48 11.42 15.07
CA ARG A 244 8.48 11.14 16.10
C ARG A 244 8.98 9.69 16.05
N MET A 245 8.06 8.75 15.84
CA MET A 245 8.45 7.34 15.73
C MET A 245 9.21 7.11 14.43
N SER A 246 8.74 7.63 13.30
CA SER A 246 9.43 7.51 12.01
C SER A 246 10.86 8.07 12.07
N GLN A 247 11.05 9.23 12.72
CA GLN A 247 12.37 9.82 12.94
C GLN A 247 13.27 8.92 13.82
N LEU A 248 12.71 8.35 14.91
CA LEU A 248 13.45 7.41 15.77
C LEU A 248 13.87 6.15 14.99
N LEU A 249 13.04 5.68 14.07
CA LEU A 249 13.30 4.49 13.26
C LEU A 249 14.49 4.66 12.31
N LEU A 250 14.88 5.89 11.92
CA LEU A 250 16.11 6.16 11.18
C LEU A 250 17.38 5.69 11.94
N ASN A 251 17.29 5.59 13.26
CA ASN A 251 18.33 5.03 14.11
C ASN A 251 18.09 3.55 14.48
N SER A 252 17.03 2.94 13.94
CA SER A 252 16.61 1.56 14.24
C SER A 252 16.52 0.69 12.99
N GLY A 253 17.25 1.04 11.93
CA GLY A 253 17.36 0.21 10.73
C GLY A 253 16.61 0.73 9.49
N VAL A 254 15.81 1.77 9.63
CA VAL A 254 15.11 2.43 8.52
C VAL A 254 16.05 3.37 7.76
N ASN A 255 15.85 3.45 6.45
CA ASN A 255 16.53 4.40 5.57
C ASN A 255 15.59 5.06 4.54
N ASP A 256 14.29 4.90 4.67
CA ASP A 256 13.30 5.44 3.75
C ASP A 256 12.00 5.80 4.47
N PHE A 257 11.36 6.91 4.09
CA PHE A 257 10.05 7.33 4.61
C PHE A 257 8.91 7.11 3.60
N GLY A 258 9.19 6.47 2.46
CA GLY A 258 8.23 6.32 1.38
C GLY A 258 8.04 7.63 0.62
N GLY A 259 6.80 8.04 0.44
CA GLY A 259 6.45 9.24 -0.31
C GLY A 259 5.67 10.26 0.51
N THR A 260 5.51 11.44 -0.07
CA THR A 260 4.75 12.56 0.49
C THR A 260 3.26 12.27 0.65
N LEU A 261 2.71 11.38 -0.19
CA LEU A 261 1.31 10.94 -0.23
C LEU A 261 0.34 12.12 -0.29
N ILE A 262 -0.30 12.36 -1.42
CA ILE A 262 -1.21 13.49 -1.58
C ILE A 262 -2.61 13.19 -1.04
N ASN A 263 -3.06 11.92 -1.13
CA ASN A 263 -4.40 11.51 -0.73
C ASN A 263 -4.37 10.07 -0.22
N GLU A 264 -3.74 9.86 0.94
CA GLU A 264 -3.73 8.55 1.60
C GLU A 264 -5.07 8.30 2.28
N SER A 265 -5.88 7.41 1.74
CA SER A 265 -7.22 7.11 2.24
C SER A 265 -7.34 5.76 2.95
N ILE A 266 -6.38 4.84 2.75
CA ILE A 266 -6.46 3.48 3.29
C ILE A 266 -6.20 3.47 4.81
N SER A 267 -5.11 4.08 5.25
CA SER A 267 -4.78 4.17 6.67
C SER A 267 -5.72 5.12 7.40
N THR A 268 -6.10 6.24 6.75
CA THR A 268 -7.08 7.18 7.29
C THR A 268 -8.44 6.51 7.53
N SER A 269 -8.91 5.66 6.61
CA SER A 269 -10.16 4.92 6.80
C SER A 269 -10.10 3.90 7.94
N ALA A 270 -8.90 3.46 8.32
CA ALA A 270 -8.68 2.58 9.46
C ALA A 270 -8.56 3.33 10.79
N GLY A 271 -8.55 4.67 10.76
CA GLY A 271 -8.45 5.53 11.93
C GLY A 271 -7.03 6.02 12.24
N ALA A 272 -6.11 5.95 11.26
CA ALA A 272 -4.81 6.62 11.41
C ALA A 272 -4.98 8.14 11.49
N ILE A 273 -4.21 8.78 12.36
CA ILE A 273 -4.37 10.19 12.74
C ILE A 273 -3.21 11.10 12.28
N HIS A 274 -2.27 10.57 11.52
CA HIS A 274 -1.04 11.29 11.16
C HIS A 274 -1.13 12.04 9.81
N GLY A 275 -2.34 12.22 9.30
CA GLY A 275 -2.61 12.95 8.07
C GLY A 275 -2.51 12.10 6.80
N GLN A 276 -2.76 12.74 5.67
CA GLN A 276 -2.78 12.13 4.35
C GLN A 276 -1.70 12.67 3.41
N LEU A 277 -0.98 13.70 3.84
CA LEU A 277 0.08 14.38 3.11
C LEU A 277 1.15 14.86 4.09
N LYS A 278 2.40 14.77 3.69
CA LYS A 278 3.55 15.42 4.33
C LYS A 278 4.41 16.08 3.26
N SER A 279 4.77 17.34 3.47
CA SER A 279 5.54 18.08 2.47
C SER A 279 7.00 17.59 2.38
N PRO A 280 7.66 17.79 1.24
CA PRO A 280 9.08 17.48 1.09
C PRO A 280 9.98 18.21 2.08
N SER A 281 9.67 19.48 2.40
CA SER A 281 10.45 20.25 3.38
C SER A 281 10.32 19.70 4.79
N GLU A 282 9.14 19.22 5.20
CA GLU A 282 8.96 18.54 6.50
C GLU A 282 9.82 17.27 6.58
N PHE A 283 9.83 16.43 5.53
CA PHE A 283 10.69 15.24 5.48
C PHE A 283 12.16 15.61 5.57
N ARG A 284 12.63 16.62 4.80
CA ARG A 284 14.01 17.08 4.88
C ARG A 284 14.39 17.53 6.28
N GLY A 285 13.50 18.28 6.95
CA GLY A 285 13.67 18.69 8.35
C GLY A 285 13.79 17.48 9.29
N MET A 286 12.84 16.56 9.24
CA MET A 286 12.83 15.35 10.07
C MET A 286 14.11 14.52 9.91
N ILE A 287 14.61 14.37 8.69
CA ILE A 287 15.81 13.59 8.37
C ILE A 287 17.07 14.29 8.90
N ARG A 288 17.19 15.62 8.72
CA ARG A 288 18.30 16.41 9.23
C ARG A 288 18.35 16.40 10.75
N ASP A 289 17.22 16.57 11.42
CA ASP A 289 17.10 16.52 12.88
C ASP A 289 17.53 15.16 13.46
N ALA A 290 17.38 14.08 12.68
CA ALA A 290 17.90 12.76 13.03
C ALA A 290 19.41 12.59 12.72
N GLY A 291 20.10 13.63 12.27
CA GLY A 291 21.53 13.61 11.90
C GLY A 291 21.79 12.83 10.60
N ARG A 292 20.85 12.82 9.67
CA ARG A 292 20.99 12.17 8.36
C ARG A 292 20.91 13.19 7.23
N ILE A 293 21.43 12.83 6.07
CA ILE A 293 21.36 13.64 4.85
C ILE A 293 20.11 13.25 4.07
N PRO A 294 19.16 14.18 3.84
CA PRO A 294 17.98 13.90 3.03
C PRO A 294 18.36 13.65 1.58
N ALA A 295 17.65 12.69 0.97
CA ALA A 295 17.74 12.44 -0.45
C ALA A 295 16.36 12.16 -1.03
N GLU A 296 16.09 12.68 -2.22
CA GLU A 296 14.94 12.32 -3.02
C GLU A 296 15.31 11.18 -3.97
N ARG A 297 14.44 10.21 -4.11
CA ARG A 297 14.64 9.04 -4.95
C ARG A 297 13.48 8.78 -5.90
N PHE A 298 13.75 8.04 -6.96
CA PHE A 298 12.73 7.39 -7.75
C PHE A 298 12.27 6.07 -7.11
N THR A 299 11.21 5.46 -7.63
CA THR A 299 10.67 4.18 -7.16
C THR A 299 11.69 3.03 -7.26
N ASP A 300 12.57 3.06 -8.25
CA ASP A 300 13.67 2.09 -8.43
C ASP A 300 14.88 2.34 -7.52
N TYR A 301 14.75 3.23 -6.55
CA TYR A 301 15.77 3.63 -5.60
C TYR A 301 16.99 4.36 -6.18
N LYS A 302 16.93 4.76 -7.44
CA LYS A 302 17.92 5.72 -7.96
C LYS A 302 17.72 7.07 -7.30
N ILE A 303 18.83 7.63 -6.82
CA ILE A 303 18.81 8.96 -6.21
C ILE A 303 18.55 10.01 -7.30
N LYS A 304 17.57 10.88 -7.03
CA LYS A 304 17.22 12.03 -7.87
C LYS A 304 17.95 13.27 -7.41
N ASN A 305 17.88 13.59 -6.11
CA ASN A 305 18.54 14.74 -5.49
C ASN A 305 19.11 14.36 -4.11
N ILE A 306 20.22 14.98 -3.73
CA ILE A 306 20.80 14.92 -2.37
C ILE A 306 20.81 16.34 -1.80
N PHE A 307 20.23 16.51 -0.63
CA PHE A 307 20.09 17.81 0.04
C PHE A 307 21.11 17.93 1.19
N ASP A 308 22.39 18.00 0.86
CA ASP A 308 23.50 18.03 1.81
C ASP A 308 23.76 19.43 2.40
N HIS A 309 23.16 20.48 1.83
CA HIS A 309 23.23 21.85 2.28
C HIS A 309 21.92 22.33 2.91
N ASP A 310 21.99 23.35 3.77
CA ASP A 310 20.82 23.97 4.42
C ASP A 310 20.04 24.91 3.48
N GLU A 311 20.26 24.81 2.18
CA GLU A 311 19.49 25.58 1.21
C GLU A 311 18.02 25.19 1.27
N ILE A 312 17.16 26.21 1.37
CA ILE A 312 15.71 26.04 1.39
C ILE A 312 15.25 25.86 -0.06
N GLU A 313 15.22 24.62 -0.51
CA GLU A 313 14.51 24.29 -1.74
C GLU A 313 13.04 24.12 -1.43
N HIS A 314 12.20 24.81 -2.18
CA HIS A 314 10.74 24.72 -2.06
C HIS A 314 10.18 23.87 -3.18
N ASP A 315 9.39 22.88 -2.78
CA ASP A 315 8.58 22.07 -3.69
C ASP A 315 7.16 22.63 -3.75
N PRO A 316 6.40 22.39 -4.85
CA PRO A 316 5.01 22.83 -4.95
C PRO A 316 4.15 22.38 -3.76
N LEU A 317 4.39 21.18 -3.21
CA LEU A 317 3.67 20.67 -2.04
C LEU A 317 3.97 21.43 -0.74
N ASP A 318 5.10 22.11 -0.61
CA ASP A 318 5.44 22.90 0.59
C ASP A 318 4.47 24.07 0.80
N PHE A 319 3.79 24.52 -0.26
CA PHE A 319 2.83 25.63 -0.21
C PHE A 319 1.38 25.18 0.03
N VAL A 320 1.10 23.89 0.06
CA VAL A 320 -0.25 23.34 0.29
C VAL A 320 -0.65 23.47 1.77
N GLY A 321 0.26 23.21 2.69
CA GLY A 321 0.07 23.35 4.13
C GLY A 321 -1.15 22.59 4.65
N GLU A 322 -1.88 23.21 5.58
CA GLU A 322 -3.07 22.64 6.21
C GLU A 322 -4.28 22.54 5.27
N ASN A 323 -4.22 23.12 4.08
CA ASN A 323 -5.30 23.11 3.09
C ASN A 323 -5.35 21.84 2.23
N SER A 324 -4.54 20.82 2.53
CA SER A 324 -4.44 19.59 1.71
C SER A 324 -5.79 18.89 1.48
N GLU A 325 -6.68 18.87 2.47
CA GLU A 325 -8.01 18.28 2.33
C GLU A 325 -8.97 19.13 1.46
N GLU A 326 -8.75 20.43 1.37
CA GLU A 326 -9.53 21.30 0.49
C GLU A 326 -9.11 21.14 -0.97
N ILE A 327 -7.80 21.01 -1.20
CA ILE A 327 -7.21 20.91 -2.54
C ILE A 327 -7.39 19.52 -3.10
N PHE A 328 -6.95 18.48 -2.37
CA PHE A 328 -6.90 17.10 -2.87
C PHE A 328 -8.12 16.26 -2.46
N GLY A 329 -9.00 16.79 -1.62
CA GLY A 329 -10.09 16.04 -1.02
C GLY A 329 -9.64 15.19 0.16
N SER A 330 -10.59 14.47 0.73
CA SER A 330 -10.34 13.51 1.83
C SER A 330 -11.20 12.27 1.65
N TYR A 331 -10.86 11.19 2.35
CA TYR A 331 -11.68 9.98 2.36
C TYR A 331 -13.15 10.28 2.72
N LYS A 332 -13.39 11.16 3.70
CA LYS A 332 -14.74 11.56 4.13
C LYS A 332 -15.51 12.27 3.01
N LYS A 333 -14.86 13.19 2.30
CA LYS A 333 -15.47 13.85 1.14
C LYS A 333 -15.77 12.85 0.03
N LEU A 334 -14.82 11.95 -0.26
CA LEU A 334 -14.94 10.95 -1.32
C LEU A 334 -16.13 10.01 -1.12
N VAL A 335 -16.32 9.46 0.08
CA VAL A 335 -17.44 8.54 0.36
C VAL A 335 -18.80 9.23 0.38
N SER A 336 -18.83 10.56 0.47
CA SER A 336 -20.08 11.35 0.41
C SER A 336 -20.51 11.74 -1.01
N GLN A 337 -19.64 11.53 -2.02
CA GLN A 337 -19.93 11.88 -3.41
C GLN A 337 -20.81 10.81 -4.06
N GLU A 338 -22.03 11.18 -4.40
CA GLU A 338 -23.00 10.25 -5.02
C GLU A 338 -22.57 9.76 -6.41
N GLU A 339 -21.85 10.60 -7.15
CA GLU A 339 -21.37 10.29 -8.51
C GLU A 339 -20.38 9.11 -8.54
N PHE A 340 -19.65 8.85 -7.45
CA PHE A 340 -18.70 7.74 -7.33
C PHE A 340 -19.28 6.53 -6.61
N ARG A 341 -20.53 6.62 -6.14
CA ARG A 341 -21.18 5.52 -5.43
C ARG A 341 -21.22 4.27 -6.30
N TYR A 342 -20.76 3.16 -5.76
CA TYR A 342 -20.84 1.89 -6.45
C TYR A 342 -22.27 1.39 -6.53
N VAL A 343 -22.74 1.13 -7.76
CA VAL A 343 -24.02 0.51 -8.02
C VAL A 343 -23.78 -0.92 -8.50
N HIS A 344 -24.26 -1.91 -7.73
CA HIS A 344 -24.11 -3.30 -8.12
C HIS A 344 -24.89 -3.58 -9.43
N PRO A 345 -24.27 -4.21 -10.46
CA PRO A 345 -24.92 -4.45 -11.75
C PRO A 345 -26.23 -5.26 -11.68
N ASN A 346 -26.43 -6.03 -10.63
CA ASN A 346 -27.68 -6.75 -10.32
C ASN A 346 -28.02 -6.50 -8.84
N PRO A 347 -28.63 -5.36 -8.49
CA PRO A 347 -29.08 -5.12 -7.13
C PRO A 347 -30.14 -6.20 -6.80
N LYS A 348 -29.89 -6.99 -5.73
CA LYS A 348 -30.96 -7.81 -5.17
C LYS A 348 -32.07 -6.85 -4.76
N SER A 349 -33.28 -7.06 -5.27
CA SER A 349 -34.45 -6.31 -4.82
C SER A 349 -34.41 -6.25 -3.29
N SER A 350 -34.44 -5.05 -2.74
CA SER A 350 -34.54 -4.80 -1.31
C SER A 350 -35.82 -5.44 -0.79
N LYS A 351 -35.74 -6.72 -0.42
CA LYS A 351 -36.74 -7.28 0.50
C LYS A 351 -36.33 -6.81 1.87
N SER A 352 -37.11 -5.85 2.35
CA SER A 352 -37.19 -5.41 3.73
C SER A 352 -36.90 -6.51 4.73
N ARG A 353 -35.93 -6.30 5.58
CA ARG A 353 -35.93 -6.84 6.94
C ARG A 353 -35.71 -5.72 7.93
#